data_ee4d13e1185403162039d4a8a9cb6097
#
_entry.id   ee4d13e1185403162039d4a8a9cb6097
#
_cell.length_a   1.000
_cell.length_b   1.000
_cell.length_c   1.000
_cell.angle_alpha   90.00
_cell.angle_beta   90.00
_cell.angle_gamma   90.00
#
_symmetry.space_group_name_H-M   'P 1'
#
loop_
_entity.id
_entity.type
_entity.pdbx_description
1 polymer ?
#
loop_
_entity_poly.entity_id
_entity_poly.type
_entity_poly.pdbx_seq_one_letter_code
_entity_poly.pdbx_strand_id
1 'polypeptide(L)'
;WEAMVRPARKVRIGNKLMFTSKIYCDVIDNTISGGRVIRFEHGNSSIYDVIEKIGNSPLPPYIKRPAEAKDKKRYQTVFAQERGAVAAPTAGLHFTKSLLGKLERRGIKYNYVTLHIGLGTFRSIQVEDLNRHQMDSEYFEVPPKTALAINETKRKRRKVFAVGTSSVRALETVA
;
A
#
# COMPACT_ATOMS: atom_id res chain seq x y z
N TRP A 1 11.40 -1.31 -11.54
CA TRP A 1 10.74 -1.20 -10.24
C TRP A 1 11.46 -0.16 -9.39
N GLU A 2 10.68 0.66 -8.68
CA GLU A 2 11.23 1.50 -7.62
C GLU A 2 11.24 0.73 -6.31
N ALA A 3 12.34 0.80 -5.59
CA ALA A 3 12.52 0.05 -4.35
C ALA A 3 13.29 0.86 -3.29
N MET A 4 12.88 0.71 -2.04
CA MET A 4 13.72 1.13 -0.92
C MET A 4 14.80 0.07 -0.67
N VAL A 5 16.02 0.53 -0.41
CA VAL A 5 17.16 -0.35 -0.12
C VAL A 5 17.82 0.02 1.21
N ARG A 6 18.30 -0.98 1.95
CA ARG A 6 19.00 -0.76 3.21
C ARG A 6 20.25 -1.63 3.29
N PRO A 7 21.41 -1.04 3.57
CA PRO A 7 21.73 0.37 3.72
C PRO A 7 21.89 1.07 2.36
N ALA A 8 21.18 2.19 2.13
CA ALA A 8 21.17 2.89 0.84
C ALA A 8 22.56 3.30 0.36
N ARG A 9 23.47 3.71 1.28
CA ARG A 9 24.85 4.13 0.96
C ARG A 9 25.71 3.02 0.35
N LYS A 10 25.38 1.75 0.60
CA LYS A 10 26.12 0.59 0.06
C LYS A 10 25.55 0.07 -1.26
N VAL A 11 24.31 0.41 -1.57
CA VAL A 11 23.63 -0.04 -2.79
C VAL A 11 23.69 1.07 -3.82
N ARG A 12 24.60 0.96 -4.79
CA ARG A 12 24.89 2.00 -5.81
C ARG A 12 24.44 1.54 -7.19
N ILE A 13 24.28 2.49 -8.12
CA ILE A 13 24.06 2.17 -9.54
C ILE A 13 25.16 1.24 -10.03
N GLY A 14 24.77 0.23 -10.80
CA GLY A 14 25.65 -0.81 -11.29
C GLY A 14 25.83 -2.01 -10.33
N ASN A 15 25.34 -1.93 -9.09
CA ASN A 15 25.36 -3.09 -8.22
C ASN A 15 24.35 -4.14 -8.65
N LYS A 16 24.74 -5.40 -8.49
CA LYS A 16 23.88 -6.57 -8.63
C LYS A 16 23.49 -7.10 -7.26
N LEU A 17 22.19 -7.22 -7.01
CA LEU A 17 21.64 -7.75 -5.75
C LEU A 17 21.10 -9.16 -6.00
N MET A 18 21.70 -10.14 -5.38
CA MET A 18 21.34 -11.56 -5.53
C MET A 18 20.30 -11.94 -4.46
N PHE A 19 19.18 -12.52 -4.87
CA PHE A 19 18.15 -13.10 -3.98
C PHE A 19 18.31 -14.63 -3.90
N THR A 20 18.60 -15.24 -5.04
CA THR A 20 18.94 -16.67 -5.16
C THR A 20 19.99 -16.81 -6.25
N SER A 21 20.48 -18.02 -6.50
CA SER A 21 21.43 -18.30 -7.59
C SER A 21 20.89 -17.96 -9.00
N LYS A 22 19.56 -17.87 -9.15
CA LYS A 22 18.89 -17.63 -10.44
C LYS A 22 18.09 -16.33 -10.49
N ILE A 23 17.88 -15.66 -9.36
CA ILE A 23 17.05 -14.46 -9.25
C ILE A 23 17.92 -13.36 -8.67
N TYR A 24 18.06 -12.28 -9.43
CA TYR A 24 18.80 -11.10 -9.01
C TYR A 24 18.16 -9.82 -9.60
N CYS A 25 18.62 -8.68 -9.16
CA CYS A 25 18.31 -7.42 -9.82
C CYS A 25 19.56 -6.56 -9.98
N ASP A 26 19.58 -5.77 -11.03
CA ASP A 26 20.56 -4.72 -11.26
C ASP A 26 19.99 -3.38 -10.76
N VAL A 27 20.84 -2.61 -10.09
CA VAL A 27 20.52 -1.23 -9.70
C VAL A 27 20.86 -0.33 -10.88
N ILE A 28 19.83 0.23 -11.51
CA ILE A 28 19.98 0.99 -12.76
C ILE A 28 19.92 2.49 -12.56
N ASP A 29 19.24 2.98 -11.51
CA ASP A 29 19.16 4.41 -11.21
C ASP A 29 18.82 4.66 -9.74
N ASN A 30 18.87 5.95 -9.33
CA ASN A 30 18.39 6.42 -8.04
C ASN A 30 17.02 7.08 -8.21
N THR A 31 16.13 6.93 -7.22
CA THR A 31 14.89 7.71 -7.18
C THR A 31 15.14 9.06 -6.48
N ILE A 32 14.37 10.09 -6.85
CA ILE A 32 14.40 11.42 -6.18
C ILE A 32 14.17 11.25 -4.67
N SER A 33 13.39 10.27 -4.29
CA SER A 33 13.03 9.96 -2.91
C SER A 33 14.10 9.17 -2.14
N GLY A 34 15.29 8.95 -2.71
CA GLY A 34 16.40 8.24 -2.07
C GLY A 34 16.35 6.70 -2.16
N GLY A 35 15.37 6.17 -2.88
CA GLY A 35 15.32 4.75 -3.26
C GLY A 35 16.22 4.42 -4.44
N ARG A 36 15.97 3.29 -5.07
CA ARG A 36 16.65 2.82 -6.28
C ARG A 36 15.64 2.38 -7.33
N VAL A 37 15.99 2.59 -8.58
CA VAL A 37 15.34 1.92 -9.70
C VAL A 37 16.09 0.62 -9.94
N ILE A 38 15.37 -0.49 -9.89
CA ILE A 38 15.95 -1.83 -10.05
C ILE A 38 15.31 -2.55 -11.22
N ARG A 39 16.11 -3.36 -11.92
CA ARG A 39 15.66 -4.25 -12.98
C ARG A 39 15.85 -5.68 -12.53
N PHE A 40 14.78 -6.42 -12.40
CA PHE A 40 14.82 -7.83 -12.06
C PHE A 40 15.18 -8.68 -13.27
N GLU A 41 16.05 -9.66 -13.03
CA GLU A 41 16.29 -10.79 -13.92
C GLU A 41 15.67 -12.03 -13.26
N HIS A 42 14.65 -12.58 -13.89
CA HIS A 42 13.79 -13.62 -13.31
C HIS A 42 13.51 -14.79 -14.26
N GLY A 43 14.20 -14.83 -15.43
CA GLY A 43 14.00 -15.86 -16.45
C GLY A 43 12.58 -15.80 -17.03
N ASN A 44 11.98 -16.96 -17.27
CA ASN A 44 10.65 -17.09 -17.88
C ASN A 44 9.48 -17.00 -16.88
N SER A 45 9.75 -16.80 -15.59
CA SER A 45 8.71 -16.71 -14.56
C SER A 45 8.08 -15.31 -14.55
N SER A 46 6.82 -15.20 -14.11
CA SER A 46 6.24 -13.88 -13.82
C SER A 46 7.01 -13.23 -12.66
N ILE A 47 7.33 -11.93 -12.77
CA ILE A 47 7.98 -11.20 -11.70
C ILE A 47 7.13 -11.20 -10.41
N TYR A 48 5.81 -11.19 -10.53
CA TYR A 48 4.90 -11.26 -9.39
C TYR A 48 5.02 -12.61 -8.66
N ASP A 49 5.12 -13.72 -9.39
CA ASP A 49 5.31 -15.06 -8.80
C ASP A 49 6.66 -15.17 -8.10
N VAL A 50 7.70 -14.55 -8.68
CA VAL A 50 9.03 -14.46 -8.08
C VAL A 50 8.96 -13.70 -6.76
N ILE A 51 8.38 -12.49 -6.76
CA ILE A 51 8.24 -11.66 -5.55
C ILE A 51 7.39 -12.40 -4.49
N GLU A 52 6.34 -13.08 -4.89
CA GLU A 52 5.49 -13.83 -3.96
C GLU A 52 6.23 -15.00 -3.31
N LYS A 53 7.13 -15.65 -4.06
CA LYS A 53 7.92 -16.79 -3.59
C LYS A 53 9.05 -16.38 -2.65
N ILE A 54 9.81 -15.33 -2.98
CA ILE A 54 11.00 -14.91 -2.22
C ILE A 54 10.70 -13.79 -1.23
N GLY A 55 9.63 -13.03 -1.44
CA GLY A 55 9.28 -11.85 -0.66
C GLY A 55 8.57 -12.17 0.66
N ASN A 56 8.71 -11.23 1.58
CA ASN A 56 7.97 -11.21 2.85
C ASN A 56 7.05 -9.99 2.88
N SER A 57 6.01 -10.04 3.74
CA SER A 57 5.17 -8.87 3.96
C SER A 57 5.99 -7.71 4.54
N PRO A 58 5.93 -6.52 3.94
CA PRO A 58 6.63 -5.34 4.46
C PRO A 58 5.90 -4.81 5.70
N LEU A 59 6.27 -5.35 6.87
CA LEU A 59 5.66 -4.91 8.13
C LEU A 59 6.06 -3.47 8.46
N PRO A 60 5.16 -2.68 9.07
CA PRO A 60 5.46 -1.33 9.52
C PRO A 60 6.61 -1.29 10.52
N PRO A 61 7.42 -0.21 10.56
CA PRO A 61 8.61 -0.13 11.41
C PRO A 61 8.35 -0.25 12.92
N TYR A 62 7.12 0.01 13.37
CA TYR A 62 6.74 -0.16 14.79
C TYR A 62 6.54 -1.63 15.19
N ILE A 63 6.42 -2.55 14.24
CA ILE A 63 6.43 -4.00 14.50
C ILE A 63 7.88 -4.47 14.52
N LYS A 64 8.45 -4.54 15.73
CA LYS A 64 9.88 -4.82 15.94
C LYS A 64 10.19 -6.33 15.97
N ARG A 65 9.71 -7.07 14.96
CA ARG A 65 10.05 -8.48 14.74
C ARG A 65 10.16 -8.77 13.25
N PRO A 66 10.87 -9.84 12.85
CA PRO A 66 10.86 -10.32 11.47
C PRO A 66 9.44 -10.70 11.03
N ALA A 67 9.19 -10.59 9.71
CA ALA A 67 7.96 -11.06 9.12
C ALA A 67 7.88 -12.58 9.18
N GLU A 68 6.71 -13.10 9.49
CA GLU A 68 6.39 -14.52 9.54
C GLU A 68 5.45 -14.89 8.39
N ALA A 69 5.40 -16.18 8.00
CA ALA A 69 4.54 -16.63 6.91
C ALA A 69 3.05 -16.26 7.11
N LYS A 70 2.57 -16.26 8.36
CA LYS A 70 1.20 -15.85 8.69
C LYS A 70 0.91 -14.37 8.41
N ASP A 71 1.95 -13.51 8.36
CA ASP A 71 1.77 -12.08 8.12
C ASP A 71 1.31 -11.78 6.69
N LYS A 72 1.66 -12.60 5.72
CA LYS A 72 1.14 -12.50 4.34
C LYS A 72 -0.39 -12.45 4.32
N LYS A 73 -1.04 -13.21 5.19
CA LYS A 73 -2.50 -13.26 5.32
C LYS A 73 -3.04 -12.24 6.33
N ARG A 74 -2.34 -12.03 7.44
CA ARG A 74 -2.81 -11.17 8.54
C ARG A 74 -2.60 -9.68 8.28
N TYR A 75 -1.55 -9.33 7.55
CA TYR A 75 -1.27 -7.95 7.17
C TYR A 75 -1.88 -7.62 5.80
N GLN A 76 -3.14 -8.02 5.60
CA GLN A 76 -3.95 -7.71 4.44
C GLN A 76 -5.43 -7.65 4.83
N THR A 77 -6.18 -6.74 4.19
CA THR A 77 -7.63 -6.62 4.43
C THR A 77 -8.40 -7.74 3.74
N VAL A 78 -9.58 -8.08 4.26
CA VAL A 78 -10.46 -9.11 3.68
C VAL A 78 -11.10 -8.69 2.35
N PHE A 79 -10.95 -7.43 1.98
CA PHE A 79 -11.49 -6.83 0.75
C PHE A 79 -10.40 -6.36 -0.22
N ALA A 80 -9.13 -6.68 0.01
CA ALA A 80 -8.06 -6.40 -0.95
C ALA A 80 -8.27 -7.18 -2.24
N GLN A 81 -8.22 -6.49 -3.38
CA GLN A 81 -8.40 -7.05 -4.71
C GLN A 81 -7.27 -6.67 -5.66
N GLU A 82 -6.95 -5.38 -5.74
CA GLU A 82 -5.97 -4.85 -6.68
C GLU A 82 -4.55 -4.90 -6.10
N ARG A 83 -3.60 -5.41 -6.91
CA ARG A 83 -2.16 -5.41 -6.56
C ARG A 83 -1.57 -4.04 -6.84
N GLY A 84 -0.66 -3.55 -5.99
CA GLY A 84 0.05 -2.26 -6.23
C GLY A 84 0.44 -1.52 -4.96
N ALA A 85 -0.17 -1.82 -3.82
CA ALA A 85 0.17 -1.19 -2.55
C ALA A 85 1.35 -1.90 -1.86
N VAL A 86 2.21 -1.11 -1.23
CA VAL A 86 3.29 -1.61 -0.36
C VAL A 86 2.79 -1.84 1.06
N ALA A 87 1.91 -0.97 1.55
CA ALA A 87 1.35 -1.07 2.90
C ALA A 87 -0.15 -1.37 2.87
N ALA A 88 -0.62 -2.20 3.80
CA ALA A 88 -2.04 -2.43 3.99
C ALA A 88 -2.70 -1.24 4.73
N PRO A 89 -3.95 -0.89 4.41
CA PRO A 89 -4.71 0.12 5.16
C PRO A 89 -5.09 -0.46 6.53
N THR A 90 -4.29 -0.16 7.55
CA THR A 90 -4.34 -0.82 8.87
C THR A 90 -5.69 -0.71 9.57
N ALA A 91 -6.42 0.38 9.41
CA ALA A 91 -7.78 0.52 9.91
C ALA A 91 -8.73 -0.54 9.32
N GLY A 92 -8.50 -0.95 8.08
CA GLY A 92 -9.27 -2.01 7.41
C GLY A 92 -9.02 -3.42 7.95
N LEU A 93 -7.89 -3.66 8.64
CA LEU A 93 -7.57 -4.96 9.21
C LEU A 93 -8.52 -5.38 10.34
N HIS A 94 -9.23 -4.43 10.94
CA HIS A 94 -10.26 -4.71 11.96
C HIS A 94 -11.54 -5.32 11.36
N PHE A 95 -11.72 -5.25 10.04
CA PHE A 95 -12.90 -5.81 9.39
C PHE A 95 -12.70 -7.29 9.05
N THR A 96 -13.71 -8.06 9.38
CA THR A 96 -13.81 -9.47 8.99
C THR A 96 -15.02 -9.65 8.07
N LYS A 97 -15.05 -10.73 7.28
CA LYS A 97 -16.24 -11.08 6.47
C LYS A 97 -17.50 -11.18 7.34
N SER A 98 -17.38 -11.72 8.55
CA SER A 98 -18.49 -11.81 9.51
C SER A 98 -18.99 -10.43 9.94
N LEU A 99 -18.06 -9.49 10.24
CA LEU A 99 -18.43 -8.11 10.61
C LEU A 99 -19.11 -7.39 9.45
N LEU A 100 -18.58 -7.49 8.24
CA LEU A 100 -19.20 -6.91 7.04
C LEU A 100 -20.64 -7.45 6.85
N GLY A 101 -20.84 -8.77 6.96
CA GLY A 101 -22.17 -9.36 6.88
C GLY A 101 -23.12 -8.92 8.02
N LYS A 102 -22.59 -8.62 9.23
CA LYS A 102 -23.41 -8.04 10.31
C LYS A 102 -23.85 -6.61 10.00
N LEU A 103 -22.96 -5.80 9.43
CA LEU A 103 -23.29 -4.42 9.02
C LEU A 103 -24.38 -4.42 7.94
N GLU A 104 -24.24 -5.30 6.94
CA GLU A 104 -25.19 -5.45 5.85
C GLU A 104 -26.60 -5.84 6.35
N ARG A 105 -26.69 -6.82 7.26
CA ARG A 105 -27.96 -7.21 7.90
C ARG A 105 -28.61 -6.09 8.71
N ARG A 106 -27.83 -5.10 9.15
CA ARG A 106 -28.34 -3.88 9.82
C ARG A 106 -28.67 -2.76 8.84
N GLY A 107 -28.64 -3.01 7.53
CA GLY A 107 -28.93 -2.03 6.50
C GLY A 107 -27.82 -0.99 6.29
N ILE A 108 -26.62 -1.22 6.84
CA ILE A 108 -25.47 -0.36 6.64
C ILE A 108 -24.81 -0.77 5.32
N LYS A 109 -24.82 0.16 4.36
CA LYS A 109 -24.15 -0.03 3.07
C LYS A 109 -22.67 0.30 3.20
N TYR A 110 -21.80 -0.49 2.58
CA TYR A 110 -20.38 -0.21 2.46
C TYR A 110 -19.96 -0.20 0.99
N ASN A 111 -19.02 0.64 0.69
CA ASN A 111 -18.42 0.80 -0.63
C ASN A 111 -16.91 0.86 -0.47
N TYR A 112 -16.20 0.67 -1.56
CA TYR A 112 -14.75 0.60 -1.57
C TYR A 112 -14.14 1.72 -2.40
N VAL A 113 -12.94 2.09 -2.03
CA VAL A 113 -12.01 2.89 -2.82
C VAL A 113 -10.72 2.10 -2.97
N THR A 114 -10.03 2.23 -4.09
CA THR A 114 -8.71 1.63 -4.29
C THR A 114 -7.64 2.67 -3.96
N LEU A 115 -6.65 2.28 -3.17
CA LEU A 115 -5.45 3.09 -2.92
C LEU A 115 -4.22 2.22 -3.05
N HIS A 116 -3.25 2.68 -3.82
CA HIS A 116 -1.92 2.09 -3.88
C HIS A 116 -1.01 2.85 -2.92
N ILE A 117 -1.03 2.44 -1.65
CA ILE A 117 -0.24 3.07 -0.59
C ILE A 117 1.23 2.79 -0.86
N GLY A 118 1.98 3.85 -1.14
CA GLY A 118 3.37 3.80 -1.56
C GLY A 118 4.37 3.72 -0.40
N LEU A 119 5.65 3.82 -0.77
CA LEU A 119 6.79 3.74 0.15
C LEU A 119 6.83 4.93 1.13
N GLY A 120 6.24 6.07 0.77
CA GLY A 120 6.19 7.28 1.59
C GLY A 120 5.57 7.07 2.97
N THR A 121 4.62 6.11 3.08
CA THR A 121 4.00 5.75 4.36
C THR A 121 4.99 5.24 5.42
N PHE A 122 6.15 4.70 5.00
CA PHE A 122 7.19 4.22 5.90
C PHE A 122 8.28 5.25 6.19
N ARG A 123 8.18 6.46 5.65
CA ARG A 123 9.13 7.55 5.89
C ARG A 123 8.70 8.38 7.07
N SER A 124 9.65 8.70 7.92
CA SER A 124 9.46 9.70 8.95
C SER A 124 9.44 11.09 8.33
N ILE A 125 8.62 11.98 8.87
CA ILE A 125 8.68 13.41 8.56
C ILE A 125 10.04 13.93 9.02
N GLN A 126 10.82 14.54 8.10
CA GLN A 126 12.19 15.01 8.35
C GLN A 126 12.30 16.53 8.34
N VAL A 127 11.17 17.24 8.34
CA VAL A 127 11.12 18.70 8.32
C VAL A 127 10.47 19.19 9.61
N GLU A 128 11.01 20.27 10.18
CA GLU A 128 10.43 20.93 11.35
C GLU A 128 9.14 21.68 11.00
N ASP A 129 9.11 22.30 9.83
CA ASP A 129 7.92 22.99 9.31
C ASP A 129 7.13 22.06 8.39
N LEU A 130 5.96 21.63 8.84
CA LEU A 130 5.08 20.72 8.09
C LEU A 130 4.65 21.26 6.72
N ASN A 131 4.62 22.59 6.53
CA ASN A 131 4.32 23.19 5.22
C ASN A 131 5.39 22.89 4.16
N ARG A 132 6.59 22.53 4.59
CA ARG A 132 7.69 22.13 3.71
C ARG A 132 7.74 20.62 3.43
N HIS A 133 6.88 19.86 4.09
CA HIS A 133 6.82 18.42 3.87
C HIS A 133 6.13 18.13 2.54
N GLN A 134 6.87 17.52 1.60
CA GLN A 134 6.32 17.03 0.35
C GLN A 134 5.80 15.60 0.56
N MET A 135 4.49 15.44 0.43
CA MET A 135 3.85 14.11 0.41
C MET A 135 4.11 13.44 -0.92
N ASP A 136 4.53 12.17 -0.87
CA ASP A 136 4.59 11.35 -2.08
C ASP A 136 3.18 11.25 -2.71
N SER A 137 3.12 11.29 -4.04
CA SER A 137 1.87 11.03 -4.76
C SER A 137 1.55 9.55 -4.72
N GLU A 138 0.29 9.22 -4.57
CA GLU A 138 -0.22 7.86 -4.54
C GLU A 138 -1.37 7.73 -5.52
N TYR A 139 -1.42 6.61 -6.25
CA TYR A 139 -2.56 6.33 -7.11
C TYR A 139 -3.77 5.93 -6.26
N PHE A 140 -4.91 6.49 -6.59
CA PHE A 140 -6.18 6.08 -5.99
C PHE A 140 -7.31 6.12 -7.03
N GLU A 141 -8.37 5.39 -6.73
CA GLU A 141 -9.58 5.35 -7.52
C GLU A 141 -10.80 5.38 -6.62
N VAL A 142 -11.74 6.27 -6.94
CA VAL A 142 -13.08 6.30 -6.34
C VAL A 142 -14.07 5.84 -7.42
N PRO A 143 -14.55 4.59 -7.37
CA PRO A 143 -15.47 4.08 -8.39
C PRO A 143 -16.75 4.93 -8.45
N PRO A 144 -17.35 5.13 -9.65
CA PRO A 144 -18.58 5.92 -9.80
C PRO A 144 -19.71 5.47 -8.87
N LYS A 145 -19.86 4.17 -8.64
CA LYS A 145 -20.82 3.60 -7.68
C LYS A 145 -20.61 4.14 -6.26
N THR A 146 -19.33 4.23 -5.84
CA THR A 146 -18.98 4.75 -4.51
C THR A 146 -19.30 6.24 -4.40
N ALA A 147 -18.94 7.04 -5.40
CA ALA A 147 -19.24 8.47 -5.45
C ALA A 147 -20.76 8.73 -5.41
N LEU A 148 -21.54 8.02 -6.23
CA LEU A 148 -23.00 8.13 -6.24
C LEU A 148 -23.61 7.76 -4.88
N ALA A 149 -23.13 6.69 -4.23
CA ALA A 149 -23.65 6.27 -2.93
C ALA A 149 -23.35 7.30 -1.83
N ILE A 150 -22.18 7.95 -1.86
CA ILE A 150 -21.82 9.05 -0.95
C ILE A 150 -22.73 10.24 -1.17
N ASN A 151 -22.87 10.70 -2.42
CA ASN A 151 -23.69 11.86 -2.75
C ASN A 151 -25.17 11.65 -2.38
N GLU A 152 -25.72 10.47 -2.65
CA GLU A 152 -27.08 10.12 -2.24
C GLU A 152 -27.25 10.13 -0.71
N THR A 153 -26.25 9.60 0.01
CA THR A 153 -26.25 9.56 1.48
C THR A 153 -26.23 10.97 2.06
N LYS A 154 -25.39 11.87 1.53
CA LYS A 154 -25.30 13.28 1.93
C LYS A 154 -26.60 14.02 1.60
N ARG A 155 -27.19 13.82 0.41
CA ARG A 155 -28.48 14.41 0.00
C ARG A 155 -29.63 14.02 0.96
N LYS A 156 -29.59 12.77 1.46
CA LYS A 156 -30.56 12.28 2.46
C LYS A 156 -30.21 12.70 3.89
N ARG A 157 -29.21 13.56 4.09
CA ARG A 157 -28.72 14.02 5.40
C ARG A 157 -28.33 12.87 6.34
N ARG A 158 -27.85 11.76 5.77
CA ARG A 158 -27.35 10.61 6.53
C ARG A 158 -25.82 10.69 6.68
N LYS A 159 -25.27 9.86 7.56
CA LYS A 159 -23.83 9.84 7.86
C LYS A 159 -23.06 8.98 6.89
N VAL A 160 -21.89 9.46 6.47
CA VAL A 160 -20.85 8.73 5.75
C VAL A 160 -19.68 8.53 6.71
N PHE A 161 -19.18 7.31 6.80
CA PHE A 161 -18.02 6.96 7.60
C PHE A 161 -16.90 6.52 6.68
N ALA A 162 -15.78 7.23 6.67
CA ALA A 162 -14.56 6.80 6.01
C ALA A 162 -13.70 6.00 7.00
N VAL A 163 -13.28 4.80 6.61
CA VAL A 163 -12.44 3.96 7.45
C VAL A 163 -11.00 4.03 6.97
N GLY A 164 -10.15 4.62 7.81
CA GLY A 164 -8.72 4.86 7.53
C GLY A 164 -8.46 6.25 6.94
N THR A 165 -7.33 6.83 7.35
CA THR A 165 -6.87 8.15 6.86
C THR A 165 -6.64 8.15 5.36
N SER A 166 -6.21 7.03 4.78
CA SER A 166 -6.06 6.86 3.33
C SER A 166 -7.39 7.04 2.60
N SER A 167 -8.48 6.46 3.13
CA SER A 167 -9.82 6.62 2.55
C SER A 167 -10.30 8.07 2.66
N VAL A 168 -10.05 8.74 3.78
CA VAL A 168 -10.35 10.18 3.94
C VAL A 168 -9.59 10.98 2.89
N ARG A 169 -8.26 10.75 2.77
CA ARG A 169 -7.42 11.46 1.79
C ARG A 169 -7.95 11.31 0.37
N ALA A 170 -8.31 10.09 -0.05
CA ALA A 170 -8.85 9.84 -1.39
C ALA A 170 -10.16 10.59 -1.61
N LEU A 171 -11.08 10.57 -0.64
CA LEU A 171 -12.38 11.22 -0.75
C LEU A 171 -12.26 12.74 -0.72
N GLU A 172 -11.43 13.34 0.14
CA GLU A 172 -11.19 14.78 0.19
C GLU A 172 -10.47 15.31 -1.07
N THR A 173 -9.69 14.44 -1.76
CA THR A 173 -9.03 14.84 -3.01
C THR A 173 -10.02 15.01 -4.17
N VAL A 174 -11.17 14.34 -4.14
CA VAL A 174 -12.20 14.37 -5.21
C VAL A 174 -13.48 15.13 -4.81
N ALA A 175 -13.53 15.66 -3.59
CA ALA A 175 -14.71 16.35 -3.04
C ALA A 175 -14.91 17.76 -3.64
#